data_88b68c6ce2ca715a929e5c059b18f213
#
_entry.id   88b68c6ce2ca715a929e5c059b18f213
#
_cell.length_a   1.000
_cell.length_b   1.000
_cell.length_c   1.000
_cell.angle_alpha   90.00
_cell.angle_beta   90.00
_cell.angle_gamma   90.00
#
_symmetry.space_group_name_H-M   'P 1'
#
loop_
_entity.id
_entity.type
_entity.pdbx_description
1 polymer ?
#
loop_
_entity_poly.entity_id
_entity_poly.type
_entity_poly.pdbx_seq_one_letter_code
_entity_poly.pdbx_strand_id
1 'polypeptide(L)'
;MAGLISILTFFGFAGAGCQTDANSTTFSGQADVPRHVILAPGDVLKLTFSAAPELNQSQKIRADGKLSLPLVGEVDASGKTVGQLQGDLIQLYKSQLKTPEVTVSLETSVTTVVVSGAVSKPGKIVFERPTTVFQAIMEAGGPNEFGTLKHVRLVRTVNGVQKSQVMNVHDTLIGQGTKPFYVRDGDVIYVPQTTF
;
A
#
# COMPACT_ATOMS: atom_id res chain seq x y z
N MET A 1 -0.10 7.16 78.74
CA MET A 1 -0.11 8.26 77.77
C MET A 1 -0.49 7.75 76.45
N ALA A 2 -1.71 7.98 76.02
CA ALA A 2 -2.34 7.42 74.86
C ALA A 2 -2.14 8.34 73.65
N GLY A 3 -1.68 7.86 72.56
CA GLY A 3 -1.64 8.54 71.24
C GLY A 3 -2.60 7.88 70.27
N LEU A 4 -3.73 8.50 70.03
CA LEU A 4 -4.71 8.10 69.04
C LEU A 4 -4.19 8.45 67.62
N ILE A 5 -4.05 7.48 66.75
CA ILE A 5 -3.81 7.69 65.33
C ILE A 5 -5.16 7.51 64.61
N SER A 6 -5.69 8.60 64.08
CA SER A 6 -6.91 8.67 63.28
C SER A 6 -6.55 8.27 61.84
N ILE A 7 -7.10 7.12 61.35
CA ILE A 7 -6.98 6.68 59.97
C ILE A 7 -8.13 7.27 59.17
N LEU A 8 -7.82 8.23 58.29
CA LEU A 8 -8.75 8.84 57.36
C LEU A 8 -8.79 7.97 56.06
N THR A 9 -9.85 7.19 55.92
CA THR A 9 -10.10 6.39 54.71
C THR A 9 -10.61 7.28 53.58
N PHE A 10 -9.78 7.50 52.60
CA PHE A 10 -10.14 8.21 51.34
C PHE A 10 -10.78 7.24 50.37
N PHE A 11 -12.09 7.33 50.16
CA PHE A 11 -12.87 6.53 49.26
C PHE A 11 -12.73 7.15 47.85
N GLY A 12 -11.81 6.57 47.01
CA GLY A 12 -11.62 6.97 45.64
C GLY A 12 -12.72 6.41 44.76
N PHE A 13 -13.55 7.25 44.20
CA PHE A 13 -14.57 6.93 43.21
C PHE A 13 -13.89 6.66 41.84
N ALA A 14 -13.75 5.41 41.44
CA ALA A 14 -13.24 5.03 40.15
C ALA A 14 -14.35 5.17 39.09
N GLY A 15 -14.34 6.30 38.38
CA GLY A 15 -15.14 6.47 37.17
C GLY A 15 -14.63 5.59 36.04
N ALA A 16 -15.39 4.55 35.69
CA ALA A 16 -15.15 3.74 34.49
C ALA A 16 -15.50 4.57 33.26
N GLY A 17 -14.53 5.25 32.69
CA GLY A 17 -14.64 5.84 31.36
C GLY A 17 -14.58 4.73 30.32
N CYS A 18 -15.68 4.49 29.60
CA CYS A 18 -15.66 3.70 28.39
C CYS A 18 -14.78 4.41 27.34
N GLN A 19 -13.55 3.99 27.20
CA GLN A 19 -12.73 4.34 26.05
C GLN A 19 -13.21 3.45 24.90
N THR A 20 -13.94 4.04 23.98
CA THR A 20 -14.14 3.49 22.63
C THR A 20 -12.81 3.63 21.90
N ASP A 21 -11.98 2.60 21.99
CA ASP A 21 -10.80 2.46 21.15
C ASP A 21 -11.27 2.30 19.69
N ALA A 22 -11.42 3.45 19.03
CA ALA A 22 -11.44 3.48 17.59
C ALA A 22 -10.07 2.98 17.13
N ASN A 23 -10.04 1.75 16.63
CA ASN A 23 -8.84 1.04 16.17
C ASN A 23 -8.26 1.72 14.92
N SER A 24 -7.84 2.98 15.04
CA SER A 24 -7.11 3.74 14.04
C SER A 24 -5.64 3.37 14.12
N THR A 25 -5.30 2.24 13.51
CA THR A 25 -3.90 1.88 13.32
C THR A 25 -3.31 2.82 12.29
N THR A 26 -2.49 3.75 12.74
CA THR A 26 -1.70 4.63 11.88
C THR A 26 -0.74 3.76 11.06
N PHE A 27 -0.93 3.71 9.75
CA PHE A 27 0.10 3.18 8.86
C PHE A 27 1.26 4.16 8.90
N SER A 28 2.47 3.70 9.11
CA SER A 28 3.64 4.54 8.93
C SER A 28 3.61 5.09 7.50
N GLY A 29 3.14 6.32 7.35
CA GLY A 29 3.12 7.09 6.10
C GLY A 29 4.52 7.61 5.81
N GLN A 30 5.48 6.69 5.85
CA GLN A 30 6.82 7.00 5.39
C GLN A 30 6.70 7.32 3.92
N ALA A 31 7.19 8.48 3.50
CA ALA A 31 7.48 8.81 2.12
C ALA A 31 8.66 7.95 1.63
N ASP A 32 8.53 6.65 1.80
CA ASP A 32 9.27 5.68 1.04
C ASP A 32 8.51 5.51 -0.27
N VAL A 33 8.99 6.12 -1.31
CA VAL A 33 8.96 5.44 -2.61
C VAL A 33 9.40 4.03 -2.23
N PRO A 34 8.52 3.02 -2.32
CA PRO A 34 8.78 1.74 -1.66
C PRO A 34 10.09 1.21 -2.19
N ARG A 35 11.16 1.24 -1.37
CA ARG A 35 12.47 0.67 -1.69
C ARG A 35 12.36 -0.84 -1.92
N HIS A 36 11.20 -1.41 -1.57
CA HIS A 36 10.82 -2.79 -1.83
C HIS A 36 9.42 -2.79 -2.45
N VAL A 37 9.37 -2.59 -3.77
CA VAL A 37 8.15 -2.83 -4.53
C VAL A 37 7.83 -4.32 -4.39
N ILE A 38 6.71 -4.63 -3.71
CA ILE A 38 6.17 -5.98 -3.68
C ILE A 38 5.44 -6.20 -4.98
N LEU A 39 5.87 -7.19 -5.72
CA LEU A 39 5.34 -7.56 -7.02
C LEU A 39 3.89 -8.06 -6.90
N ALA A 40 3.05 -7.63 -7.80
CA ALA A 40 1.63 -7.97 -7.87
C ALA A 40 1.24 -8.52 -9.26
N PRO A 41 0.13 -9.29 -9.35
CA PRO A 41 -0.43 -9.66 -10.63
C PRO A 41 -0.70 -8.41 -11.50
N GLY A 42 -0.27 -8.48 -12.77
CA GLY A 42 -0.39 -7.35 -13.69
C GLY A 42 0.90 -6.56 -13.90
N ASP A 43 1.85 -6.61 -12.96
CA ASP A 43 3.16 -5.97 -13.12
C ASP A 43 3.92 -6.57 -14.30
N VAL A 44 4.65 -5.73 -15.03
CA VAL A 44 5.53 -6.15 -16.14
C VAL A 44 6.97 -6.05 -15.68
N LEU A 45 7.66 -7.17 -15.76
CA LEU A 45 9.06 -7.30 -15.39
C LEU A 45 9.93 -7.46 -16.64
N LYS A 46 11.02 -6.76 -16.71
CA LYS A 46 12.09 -6.97 -17.68
C LYS A 46 13.16 -7.86 -17.07
N LEU A 47 13.41 -8.98 -17.71
CA LEU A 47 14.44 -9.95 -17.36
C LEU A 47 15.59 -9.82 -18.35
N THR A 48 16.80 -9.63 -17.84
CA THR A 48 18.01 -9.49 -18.62
C THR A 48 19.04 -10.51 -18.14
N PHE A 49 19.44 -11.41 -19.05
CA PHE A 49 20.45 -12.43 -18.80
C PHE A 49 21.75 -12.03 -19.48
N SER A 50 22.79 -11.72 -18.66
CA SER A 50 24.08 -11.22 -19.17
C SER A 50 24.81 -12.24 -20.03
N ALA A 51 24.72 -13.53 -19.68
CA ALA A 51 25.39 -14.63 -20.36
C ALA A 51 24.51 -15.38 -21.39
N ALA A 52 23.22 -15.03 -21.50
CA ALA A 52 22.24 -15.68 -22.39
C ALA A 52 21.26 -14.61 -22.93
N PRO A 53 21.70 -13.70 -23.81
CA PRO A 53 20.86 -12.60 -24.30
C PRO A 53 19.58 -13.06 -25.01
N GLU A 54 19.55 -14.27 -25.55
CA GLU A 54 18.39 -14.90 -26.19
C GLU A 54 17.23 -15.17 -25.22
N LEU A 55 17.49 -15.16 -23.91
CA LEU A 55 16.48 -15.30 -22.86
C LEU A 55 15.93 -13.96 -22.38
N ASN A 56 16.48 -12.85 -22.87
CA ASN A 56 16.01 -11.50 -22.48
C ASN A 56 14.57 -11.33 -22.95
N GLN A 57 13.71 -10.93 -21.99
CA GLN A 57 12.30 -10.71 -22.27
C GLN A 57 11.65 -9.79 -21.26
N SER A 58 10.53 -9.18 -21.67
CA SER A 58 9.57 -8.55 -20.75
C SER A 58 8.42 -9.50 -20.52
N GLN A 59 8.08 -9.78 -19.27
CA GLN A 59 7.06 -10.74 -18.89
C GLN A 59 6.10 -10.14 -17.86
N LYS A 60 4.79 -10.30 -18.14
CA LYS A 60 3.73 -9.87 -17.23
C LYS A 60 3.46 -10.94 -16.18
N ILE A 61 3.34 -10.54 -14.91
CA ILE A 61 2.87 -11.42 -13.86
C ILE A 61 1.39 -11.74 -14.12
N ARG A 62 1.09 -13.02 -14.24
CA ARG A 62 -0.26 -13.53 -14.51
C ARG A 62 -1.19 -13.27 -13.31
N ALA A 63 -2.51 -13.46 -13.54
CA ALA A 63 -3.53 -13.30 -12.50
C ALA A 63 -3.36 -14.28 -11.31
N ASP A 64 -2.73 -15.44 -11.55
CA ASP A 64 -2.36 -16.43 -10.54
C ASP A 64 -1.07 -16.08 -9.79
N GLY A 65 -0.45 -14.93 -10.07
CA GLY A 65 0.77 -14.45 -9.42
C GLY A 65 2.07 -15.03 -9.95
N LYS A 66 2.02 -15.78 -11.07
CA LYS A 66 3.19 -16.47 -11.62
C LYS A 66 3.71 -15.82 -12.90
N LEU A 67 4.98 -16.12 -13.20
CA LEU A 67 5.66 -15.88 -14.48
C LEU A 67 5.83 -17.19 -15.20
N SER A 68 5.71 -17.19 -16.54
CA SER A 68 6.08 -18.32 -17.39
C SER A 68 7.41 -18.03 -18.07
N LEU A 69 8.45 -18.75 -17.68
CA LEU A 69 9.82 -18.47 -18.12
C LEU A 69 10.39 -19.67 -18.91
N PRO A 70 11.20 -19.40 -19.95
CA PRO A 70 11.90 -20.45 -20.68
C PRO A 70 12.79 -21.27 -19.74
N LEU A 71 12.94 -22.54 -20.03
CA LEU A 71 13.81 -23.52 -19.34
C LEU A 71 13.38 -23.89 -17.91
N VAL A 72 12.79 -22.96 -17.13
CA VAL A 72 12.44 -23.16 -15.72
C VAL A 72 10.93 -23.28 -15.48
N GLY A 73 10.10 -22.96 -16.49
CA GLY A 73 8.65 -23.08 -16.42
C GLY A 73 7.98 -21.98 -15.60
N GLU A 74 7.04 -22.37 -14.74
CA GLU A 74 6.27 -21.43 -13.92
C GLU A 74 7.00 -21.07 -12.61
N VAL A 75 7.10 -19.77 -12.32
CA VAL A 75 7.78 -19.23 -11.14
C VAL A 75 6.86 -18.28 -10.40
N ASP A 76 6.71 -18.46 -9.08
CA ASP A 76 5.93 -17.55 -8.23
C ASP A 76 6.66 -16.21 -8.10
N ALA A 77 5.97 -15.13 -8.48
CA ALA A 77 6.50 -13.76 -8.46
C ALA A 77 5.72 -12.83 -7.52
N SER A 78 4.41 -13.00 -7.44
CA SER A 78 3.54 -12.17 -6.61
C SER A 78 3.88 -12.30 -5.12
N GLY A 79 3.85 -11.18 -4.40
CA GLY A 79 4.18 -11.12 -2.97
C GLY A 79 5.68 -11.05 -2.67
N LYS A 80 6.55 -11.19 -3.68
CA LYS A 80 8.01 -11.06 -3.55
C LYS A 80 8.48 -9.64 -3.91
N THR A 81 9.64 -9.27 -3.42
CA THR A 81 10.35 -8.09 -3.93
C THR A 81 11.11 -8.45 -5.21
N VAL A 82 11.47 -7.45 -6.01
CA VAL A 82 12.31 -7.63 -7.21
C VAL A 82 13.60 -8.38 -6.87
N GLY A 83 14.26 -8.04 -5.75
CA GLY A 83 15.50 -8.70 -5.33
C GLY A 83 15.30 -10.16 -4.89
N GLN A 84 14.18 -10.48 -4.21
CA GLN A 84 13.85 -11.87 -3.85
C GLN A 84 13.60 -12.70 -5.10
N LEU A 85 12.81 -12.20 -6.05
CA LEU A 85 12.57 -12.89 -7.33
C LEU A 85 13.87 -13.10 -8.11
N GLN A 86 14.73 -12.08 -8.17
CA GLN A 86 16.03 -12.21 -8.82
C GLN A 86 16.89 -13.33 -8.20
N GLY A 87 16.93 -13.40 -6.87
CA GLY A 87 17.64 -14.46 -6.16
C GLY A 87 17.10 -15.85 -6.48
N ASP A 88 15.77 -16.00 -6.49
CA ASP A 88 15.10 -17.27 -6.84
C ASP A 88 15.41 -17.68 -8.28
N LEU A 89 15.36 -16.73 -9.21
CA LEU A 89 15.68 -16.99 -10.63
C LEU A 89 17.12 -17.44 -10.81
N ILE A 90 18.08 -16.79 -10.15
CA ILE A 90 19.49 -17.22 -10.18
C ILE A 90 19.63 -18.67 -9.71
N GLN A 91 18.93 -19.08 -8.66
CA GLN A 91 18.97 -20.47 -8.19
C GLN A 91 18.33 -21.45 -9.18
N LEU A 92 17.16 -21.11 -9.76
CA LEU A 92 16.46 -21.97 -10.73
C LEU A 92 17.28 -22.17 -12.01
N TYR A 93 17.93 -21.11 -12.50
CA TYR A 93 18.72 -21.19 -13.72
C TYR A 93 20.12 -21.82 -13.55
N LYS A 94 20.60 -22.06 -12.29
CA LYS A 94 21.90 -22.72 -12.04
C LYS A 94 22.05 -24.07 -12.70
N SER A 95 20.98 -24.81 -12.85
CA SER A 95 21.01 -26.14 -13.49
C SER A 95 20.97 -26.06 -15.02
N GLN A 96 20.61 -24.91 -15.57
CA GLN A 96 20.37 -24.70 -17.01
C GLN A 96 21.47 -23.86 -17.67
N LEU A 97 22.06 -22.93 -16.93
CA LEU A 97 23.04 -21.99 -17.44
C LEU A 97 24.39 -22.11 -16.69
N LYS A 98 25.50 -22.02 -17.43
CA LYS A 98 26.84 -22.04 -16.83
C LYS A 98 27.08 -20.82 -15.93
N THR A 99 26.53 -19.67 -16.32
CA THR A 99 26.62 -18.42 -15.59
C THR A 99 25.21 -17.84 -15.46
N PRO A 100 24.46 -18.17 -14.38
CA PRO A 100 23.07 -17.77 -14.21
C PRO A 100 22.97 -16.34 -13.67
N GLU A 101 23.50 -15.36 -14.38
CA GLU A 101 23.35 -13.95 -14.07
C GLU A 101 22.08 -13.40 -14.69
N VAL A 102 21.09 -13.10 -13.86
CA VAL A 102 19.83 -12.48 -14.27
C VAL A 102 19.61 -11.19 -13.50
N THR A 103 19.28 -10.13 -14.22
CA THR A 103 18.80 -8.86 -13.64
C THR A 103 17.30 -8.76 -13.86
N VAL A 104 16.58 -8.52 -12.78
CA VAL A 104 15.13 -8.29 -12.80
C VAL A 104 14.88 -6.80 -12.56
N SER A 105 14.13 -6.17 -13.45
CA SER A 105 13.68 -4.79 -13.28
C SER A 105 12.18 -4.67 -13.50
N LEU A 106 11.52 -3.85 -12.69
CA LEU A 106 10.11 -3.54 -12.88
C LEU A 106 9.98 -2.52 -14.01
N GLU A 107 9.30 -2.91 -15.10
CA GLU A 107 9.07 -2.05 -16.26
C GLU A 107 7.79 -1.25 -16.11
N THR A 108 6.72 -1.89 -15.66
CA THR A 108 5.43 -1.26 -15.41
C THR A 108 4.79 -1.88 -14.16
N SER A 109 4.32 -1.04 -13.26
CA SER A 109 3.53 -1.46 -12.10
C SER A 109 2.12 -0.91 -12.22
N VAL A 110 1.14 -1.79 -12.17
CA VAL A 110 -0.27 -1.42 -12.25
C VAL A 110 -0.86 -1.36 -10.85
N THR A 111 -1.34 -0.19 -10.44
CA THR A 111 -2.02 0.00 -9.16
C THR A 111 -3.49 0.26 -9.41
N THR A 112 -4.35 -0.60 -8.88
CA THR A 112 -5.80 -0.41 -8.94
C THR A 112 -6.32 0.13 -7.62
N VAL A 113 -7.05 1.22 -7.68
CA VAL A 113 -7.64 1.89 -6.51
C VAL A 113 -9.13 2.10 -6.74
N VAL A 114 -9.93 1.95 -5.71
CA VAL A 114 -11.34 2.33 -5.74
C VAL A 114 -11.51 3.66 -5.02
N VAL A 115 -12.03 4.66 -5.71
CA VAL A 115 -12.39 5.95 -5.11
C VAL A 115 -13.89 6.04 -4.98
N SER A 116 -14.38 6.36 -3.80
CA SER A 116 -15.79 6.37 -3.45
C SER A 116 -16.18 7.54 -2.54
N GLY A 117 -17.48 7.71 -2.32
CA GLY A 117 -18.02 8.80 -1.51
C GLY A 117 -18.28 10.07 -2.32
N ALA A 118 -18.04 11.23 -1.72
CA ALA A 118 -18.38 12.54 -2.28
C ALA A 118 -17.31 13.04 -3.28
N VAL A 119 -17.12 12.32 -4.37
CA VAL A 119 -16.27 12.67 -5.52
C VAL A 119 -17.14 12.80 -6.78
N SER A 120 -16.62 13.49 -7.79
CA SER A 120 -17.38 13.74 -9.04
C SER A 120 -17.58 12.47 -9.86
N LYS A 121 -16.60 11.54 -9.86
CA LYS A 121 -16.62 10.30 -10.64
C LYS A 121 -16.14 9.13 -9.75
N PRO A 122 -17.01 8.60 -8.87
CA PRO A 122 -16.63 7.44 -8.05
C PRO A 122 -16.45 6.21 -8.93
N GLY A 123 -15.47 5.38 -8.61
CA GLY A 123 -15.20 4.18 -9.38
C GLY A 123 -13.83 3.57 -9.14
N LYS A 124 -13.55 2.53 -9.92
CA LYS A 124 -12.25 1.87 -9.99
C LYS A 124 -11.35 2.64 -10.96
N ILE A 125 -10.15 2.99 -10.51
CA ILE A 125 -9.14 3.70 -11.31
C ILE A 125 -7.86 2.87 -11.33
N VAL A 126 -7.21 2.83 -12.48
CA VAL A 126 -5.97 2.09 -12.70
C VAL A 126 -4.85 3.08 -12.98
N PHE A 127 -3.74 2.95 -12.29
CA PHE A 127 -2.55 3.77 -12.44
C PHE A 127 -1.36 2.91 -12.87
N GLU A 128 -0.59 3.39 -13.83
CA GLU A 128 0.65 2.76 -14.32
C GLU A 128 1.91 3.37 -13.71
N ARG A 129 1.74 4.21 -12.70
CA ARG A 129 2.82 4.91 -11.99
C ARG A 129 2.48 5.07 -10.52
N PRO A 130 3.48 5.24 -9.64
CA PRO A 130 3.25 5.56 -8.25
C PRO A 130 2.37 6.81 -8.12
N THR A 131 1.23 6.67 -7.45
CA THR A 131 0.21 7.72 -7.34
C THR A 131 -0.11 7.96 -5.86
N THR A 132 -0.32 9.22 -5.49
CA THR A 132 -0.72 9.58 -4.12
C THR A 132 -2.24 9.52 -3.94
N VAL A 133 -2.69 9.45 -2.68
CA VAL A 133 -4.13 9.53 -2.35
C VAL A 133 -4.75 10.82 -2.92
N PHE A 134 -4.03 11.94 -2.84
CA PHE A 134 -4.48 13.21 -3.42
C PHE A 134 -4.67 13.10 -4.93
N GLN A 135 -3.66 12.59 -5.66
CA GLN A 135 -3.75 12.43 -7.11
C GLN A 135 -4.87 11.47 -7.52
N ALA A 136 -5.07 10.38 -6.77
CA ALA A 136 -6.15 9.44 -7.04
C ALA A 136 -7.54 10.09 -6.90
N ILE A 137 -7.74 10.96 -5.90
CA ILE A 137 -8.98 11.72 -5.74
C ILE A 137 -9.15 12.72 -6.89
N MET A 138 -8.09 13.41 -7.31
CA MET A 138 -8.16 14.36 -8.44
C MET A 138 -8.48 13.64 -9.76
N GLU A 139 -7.97 12.43 -9.99
CA GLU A 139 -8.31 11.61 -11.16
C GLU A 139 -9.78 11.15 -11.14
N ALA A 140 -10.36 10.96 -9.95
CA ALA A 140 -11.80 10.74 -9.75
C ALA A 140 -12.64 12.03 -9.96
N GLY A 141 -12.06 13.08 -10.53
CA GLY A 141 -12.71 14.37 -10.77
C GLY A 141 -12.77 15.30 -9.56
N GLY A 142 -12.00 14.98 -8.50
CA GLY A 142 -11.98 15.75 -7.26
C GLY A 142 -13.23 15.58 -6.38
N PRO A 143 -13.26 16.23 -5.21
CA PRO A 143 -14.46 16.26 -4.37
C PRO A 143 -15.59 16.98 -5.09
N ASN A 144 -16.82 16.50 -4.95
CA ASN A 144 -18.01 17.21 -5.40
C ASN A 144 -18.37 18.33 -4.42
N GLU A 145 -19.49 19.04 -4.66
CA GLU A 145 -19.93 20.19 -3.83
C GLU A 145 -20.16 19.83 -2.34
N PHE A 146 -20.40 18.56 -2.04
CA PHE A 146 -20.57 18.06 -0.68
C PHE A 146 -19.33 17.42 -0.10
N GLY A 147 -18.27 17.20 -0.89
CA GLY A 147 -17.08 16.46 -0.51
C GLY A 147 -16.10 17.28 0.35
N THR A 148 -15.51 16.63 1.36
CA THR A 148 -14.42 17.23 2.13
C THR A 148 -13.14 16.40 2.06
N LEU A 149 -12.00 17.08 1.88
CA LEU A 149 -10.67 16.47 1.87
C LEU A 149 -10.02 16.40 3.26
N LYS A 150 -10.67 16.93 4.31
CA LYS A 150 -10.11 16.99 5.67
C LYS A 150 -10.13 15.64 6.39
N HIS A 151 -11.05 14.74 6.05
CA HIS A 151 -11.26 13.46 6.74
C HIS A 151 -11.35 12.29 5.75
N VAL A 152 -10.50 12.30 4.73
CA VAL A 152 -10.43 11.23 3.76
C VAL A 152 -10.01 9.94 4.46
N ARG A 153 -10.75 8.85 4.22
CA ARG A 153 -10.45 7.54 4.78
C ARG A 153 -9.82 6.65 3.70
N LEU A 154 -8.64 6.14 3.98
CA LEU A 154 -8.00 5.10 3.20
C LEU A 154 -8.23 3.75 3.90
N VAL A 155 -8.74 2.78 3.17
CA VAL A 155 -8.86 1.38 3.62
C VAL A 155 -7.89 0.53 2.82
N ARG A 156 -7.06 -0.22 3.52
CA ARG A 156 -6.03 -1.10 2.96
C ARG A 156 -6.10 -2.47 3.59
N THR A 157 -5.99 -3.52 2.79
CA THR A 157 -5.85 -4.89 3.28
C THR A 157 -4.36 -5.20 3.50
N VAL A 158 -4.00 -5.54 4.73
CA VAL A 158 -2.64 -5.94 5.11
C VAL A 158 -2.70 -7.31 5.77
N ASN A 159 -2.05 -8.31 5.18
CA ASN A 159 -2.06 -9.71 5.67
C ASN A 159 -3.51 -10.25 5.87
N GLY A 160 -4.40 -9.97 4.91
CA GLY A 160 -5.80 -10.41 4.97
C GLY A 160 -6.70 -9.62 5.93
N VAL A 161 -6.16 -8.66 6.69
CA VAL A 161 -6.91 -7.81 7.62
C VAL A 161 -7.10 -6.42 7.02
N GLN A 162 -8.34 -5.93 7.01
CA GLN A 162 -8.62 -4.57 6.61
C GLN A 162 -8.23 -3.58 7.72
N LYS A 163 -7.45 -2.60 7.36
CA LYS A 163 -7.06 -1.48 8.21
C LYS A 163 -7.51 -0.17 7.57
N SER A 164 -7.94 0.78 8.38
CA SER A 164 -8.33 2.09 7.89
C SER A 164 -7.54 3.21 8.55
N GLN A 165 -7.25 4.24 7.78
CA GLN A 165 -6.59 5.46 8.24
C GLN A 165 -7.35 6.67 7.74
N VAL A 166 -7.57 7.64 8.62
CA VAL A 166 -8.13 8.95 8.26
C VAL A 166 -6.98 9.92 8.08
N MET A 167 -7.03 10.72 7.02
CA MET A 167 -6.00 11.71 6.70
C MET A 167 -6.61 13.01 6.21
N ASN A 168 -5.91 14.11 6.49
CA ASN A 168 -6.23 15.43 5.93
C ASN A 168 -5.45 15.59 4.61
N VAL A 169 -6.16 15.49 3.51
CA VAL A 169 -5.59 15.64 2.16
C VAL A 169 -5.74 17.09 1.65
N HIS A 170 -6.56 17.89 2.33
CA HIS A 170 -6.77 19.30 2.01
C HIS A 170 -5.47 20.10 2.13
N ASP A 171 -4.61 19.79 3.09
CA ASP A 171 -3.36 20.51 3.32
C ASP A 171 -2.40 20.38 2.13
N THR A 172 -2.47 19.26 1.40
CA THR A 172 -1.73 19.09 0.14
C THR A 172 -2.21 20.07 -0.94
N LEU A 173 -3.53 20.34 -0.99
CA LEU A 173 -4.11 21.25 -1.96
C LEU A 173 -3.66 22.71 -1.74
N ILE A 174 -3.55 23.12 -0.47
CA ILE A 174 -3.16 24.49 -0.10
C ILE A 174 -1.64 24.69 0.06
N GLY A 175 -0.85 23.68 -0.35
CA GLY A 175 0.62 23.75 -0.31
C GLY A 175 1.24 23.71 1.08
N GLN A 176 0.48 23.35 2.12
CA GLN A 176 1.03 23.06 3.44
C GLN A 176 1.68 21.67 3.37
N GLY A 177 3.01 21.65 3.34
CA GLY A 177 3.85 20.50 3.06
C GLY A 177 3.56 19.24 3.90
N THR A 178 2.57 18.47 3.49
CA THR A 178 2.32 17.15 4.02
C THR A 178 3.15 16.12 3.25
N LYS A 179 3.67 15.12 3.96
CA LYS A 179 4.36 14.01 3.29
C LYS A 179 3.39 13.31 2.33
N PRO A 180 3.76 13.06 1.06
CA PRO A 180 2.90 12.38 0.11
C PRO A 180 2.59 10.96 0.61
N PHE A 181 1.32 10.59 0.60
CA PHE A 181 0.89 9.24 0.94
C PHE A 181 0.53 8.49 -0.34
N TYR A 182 1.33 7.47 -0.67
CA TYR A 182 1.14 6.67 -1.89
C TYR A 182 0.07 5.59 -1.70
N VAL A 183 -0.78 5.43 -2.72
CA VAL A 183 -1.73 4.33 -2.79
C VAL A 183 -1.02 3.03 -3.17
N ARG A 184 -1.66 1.91 -2.85
CA ARG A 184 -1.24 0.55 -3.24
C ARG A 184 -2.38 -0.15 -3.96
N ASP A 185 -2.04 -1.22 -4.65
CA ASP A 185 -3.05 -2.05 -5.30
C ASP A 185 -4.08 -2.58 -4.30
N GLY A 186 -5.36 -2.49 -4.66
CA GLY A 186 -6.49 -2.88 -3.81
C GLY A 186 -6.90 -1.85 -2.76
N ASP A 187 -6.29 -0.68 -2.69
CA ASP A 187 -6.71 0.38 -1.76
C ASP A 187 -8.11 0.91 -2.11
N VAL A 188 -8.87 1.25 -1.07
CA VAL A 188 -10.14 1.95 -1.20
C VAL A 188 -10.02 3.32 -0.53
N ILE A 189 -10.31 4.36 -1.29
CA ILE A 189 -10.34 5.74 -0.81
C ILE A 189 -11.79 6.18 -0.68
N TYR A 190 -12.18 6.63 0.50
CA TYR A 190 -13.50 7.18 0.76
C TYR A 190 -13.39 8.67 1.10
N VAL A 191 -14.04 9.50 0.30
CA VAL A 191 -14.16 10.95 0.52
C VAL A 191 -15.49 11.21 1.20
N PRO A 192 -15.50 11.69 2.46
CA PRO A 192 -16.73 11.94 3.20
C PRO A 192 -17.44 13.21 2.72
N GLN A 193 -18.72 13.30 3.06
CA GLN A 193 -19.48 14.54 2.91
C GLN A 193 -19.18 15.50 4.06
N THR A 194 -19.26 16.78 3.78
CA THR A 194 -19.22 17.83 4.80
C THR A 194 -20.50 17.75 5.63
N THR A 195 -20.37 17.55 6.92
CA THR A 195 -21.50 17.67 7.88
C THR A 195 -21.63 19.17 8.23
N PHE A 196 -22.78 19.76 7.94
CA PHE A 196 -23.13 21.12 8.36
C PHE A 196 -23.57 21.13 9.82
#